data_bfe2b0ad302057931f0548aa16b1b93e
#
_entry.id   bfe2b0ad302057931f0548aa16b1b93e
#
_cell.length_a   1.000
_cell.length_b   1.000
_cell.length_c   1.000
_cell.angle_alpha   90.00
_cell.angle_beta   90.00
_cell.angle_gamma   90.00
#
_symmetry.space_group_name_H-M   'P 1'
#
loop_
_entity.id
_entity.type
_entity.pdbx_description
1 polymer ?
#
loop_
_entity_poly.entity_id
_entity_poly.type
_entity_poly.pdbx_seq_one_letter_code
_entity_poly.pdbx_strand_id
1 'polypeptide(L)'
;VSFEVVGPEARYAQYAEPNDTSLVIRFSFSTPSGAVDFFAAGDMETEAMDRLLRLHPQGHAAILKASHHGARNGGTRIIEQIHPQILLVSAGKDNSYGHPHPETLEMAKRIGATVLRTDQSGTVLLTFTGQGIRGTSLGTPVR
;
A
#
# COMPACT_ATOMS: atom_id res chain seq x y z
N VAL A 1 -14.93 5.73 -10.81
CA VAL A 1 -13.55 5.64 -10.36
C VAL A 1 -12.76 6.77 -10.97
N SER A 2 -12.03 7.51 -10.17
CA SER A 2 -11.01 8.48 -10.60
C SER A 2 -9.66 8.10 -10.03
N PHE A 3 -8.57 8.63 -10.58
CA PHE A 3 -7.25 8.43 -10.03
C PHE A 3 -6.39 9.68 -10.18
N GLU A 4 -5.42 9.81 -9.30
CA GLU A 4 -4.37 10.82 -9.32
C GLU A 4 -3.02 10.12 -9.28
N VAL A 5 -2.10 10.50 -10.18
CA VAL A 5 -0.71 10.08 -10.12
C VAL A 5 0.01 11.05 -9.18
N VAL A 6 0.35 10.58 -8.00
CA VAL A 6 1.01 11.38 -6.94
C VAL A 6 2.52 11.44 -7.18
N GLY A 7 3.10 10.41 -7.77
CA GLY A 7 4.54 10.31 -8.06
C GLY A 7 4.88 9.21 -9.05
N PRO A 8 6.14 9.15 -9.49
CA PRO A 8 7.28 9.95 -9.05
C PRO A 8 7.27 11.36 -9.64
N GLU A 9 8.00 12.30 -9.03
CA GLU A 9 8.24 13.59 -9.64
C GLU A 9 9.33 13.51 -10.72
N ALA A 10 9.02 13.98 -11.94
CA ALA A 10 9.91 13.89 -13.10
C ALA A 10 11.31 14.48 -12.84
N ARG A 11 11.41 15.57 -12.07
CA ARG A 11 12.69 16.23 -11.75
C ARG A 11 13.66 15.37 -10.92
N TYR A 12 13.14 14.35 -10.20
CA TYR A 12 13.97 13.45 -9.40
C TYR A 12 14.19 12.11 -10.08
N ALA A 13 13.33 11.71 -11.01
CA ALA A 13 13.36 10.40 -11.65
C ALA A 13 14.69 10.09 -12.38
N GLN A 14 15.35 11.10 -12.94
CA GLN A 14 16.61 10.92 -13.66
C GLN A 14 17.82 10.55 -12.79
N TYR A 15 17.72 10.71 -11.46
CA TYR A 15 18.79 10.40 -10.49
C TYR A 15 18.36 9.33 -9.49
N ALA A 16 17.17 8.76 -9.66
CA ALA A 16 16.59 7.85 -8.70
C ALA A 16 17.01 6.41 -8.99
N GLU A 17 17.09 5.60 -7.95
CA GLU A 17 17.16 4.16 -8.08
C GLU A 17 15.87 3.62 -8.75
N PRO A 18 15.92 2.46 -9.42
CA PRO A 18 14.76 1.94 -10.17
C PRO A 18 13.46 1.91 -9.37
N ASN A 19 13.51 1.49 -8.11
CA ASN A 19 12.33 1.43 -7.24
C ASN A 19 11.75 2.81 -6.95
N ASP A 20 12.58 3.84 -6.84
CA ASP A 20 12.19 5.22 -6.56
C ASP A 20 11.50 5.91 -7.75
N THR A 21 11.51 5.27 -8.92
CA THR A 21 10.73 5.68 -10.09
C THR A 21 9.37 4.98 -10.17
N SER A 22 8.98 4.22 -9.17
CA SER A 22 7.67 3.56 -9.09
C SER A 22 6.52 4.54 -9.14
N LEU A 23 5.47 4.18 -9.87
CA LEU A 23 4.23 4.96 -9.87
C LEU A 23 3.56 4.86 -8.49
N VAL A 24 3.26 6.03 -7.94
CA VAL A 24 2.45 6.18 -6.73
C VAL A 24 1.11 6.78 -7.15
N ILE A 25 0.03 6.05 -6.91
CA ILE A 25 -1.30 6.40 -7.42
C ILE A 25 -2.31 6.38 -6.27
N ARG A 26 -3.15 7.39 -6.22
CA ARG A 26 -4.36 7.43 -5.41
C ARG A 26 -5.57 7.17 -6.29
N PHE A 27 -6.32 6.13 -6.00
CA PHE A 27 -7.60 5.83 -6.62
C PHE A 27 -8.73 6.23 -5.70
N SER A 28 -9.79 6.81 -6.25
CA SER A 28 -11.02 7.14 -5.53
C SER A 28 -12.19 6.40 -6.16
N PHE A 29 -12.91 5.65 -5.35
CA PHE A 29 -14.06 4.84 -5.74
C PHE A 29 -15.32 5.43 -5.11
N SER A 30 -16.38 5.65 -5.93
CA SER A 30 -17.72 5.87 -5.39
C SER A 30 -18.34 4.51 -5.07
N THR A 31 -18.70 4.30 -3.82
CA THR A 31 -19.25 3.04 -3.33
C THR A 31 -20.62 3.27 -2.65
N PRO A 32 -21.41 2.22 -2.40
CA PRO A 32 -22.69 2.36 -1.69
C PRO A 32 -22.56 2.95 -0.28
N SER A 33 -21.38 2.82 0.35
CA SER A 33 -21.09 3.37 1.69
C SER A 33 -20.41 4.73 1.67
N GLY A 34 -20.21 5.34 0.49
CA GLY A 34 -19.51 6.61 0.32
C GLY A 34 -18.23 6.49 -0.50
N ALA A 35 -17.40 7.53 -0.50
CA ALA A 35 -16.12 7.50 -1.21
C ALA A 35 -15.10 6.65 -0.44
N VAL A 36 -14.34 5.83 -1.18
CA VAL A 36 -13.25 5.00 -0.65
C VAL A 36 -11.99 5.28 -1.46
N ASP A 37 -10.92 5.63 -0.78
CA ASP A 37 -9.63 5.85 -1.40
C ASP A 37 -8.69 4.65 -1.17
N PHE A 38 -7.99 4.28 -2.25
CA PHE A 38 -6.92 3.29 -2.26
C PHE A 38 -5.62 3.96 -2.68
N PHE A 39 -4.61 3.89 -1.84
CA PHE A 39 -3.28 4.40 -2.12
C PHE A 39 -2.34 3.25 -2.49
N ALA A 40 -1.85 3.27 -3.72
CA ALA A 40 -0.92 2.29 -4.26
C ALA A 40 0.49 2.90 -4.32
N ALA A 41 1.38 2.44 -3.46
CA ALA A 41 2.70 3.04 -3.28
C ALA A 41 3.78 2.52 -4.25
N GLY A 42 3.47 1.53 -5.10
CA GLY A 42 4.49 0.86 -5.93
C GLY A 42 5.57 0.21 -5.06
N ASP A 43 6.80 0.28 -5.51
CA ASP A 43 7.98 -0.21 -4.79
C ASP A 43 8.92 0.93 -4.36
N MET A 44 8.39 2.18 -4.35
CA MET A 44 9.15 3.36 -3.94
C MET A 44 9.69 3.19 -2.53
N GLU A 45 10.98 3.52 -2.36
CA GLU A 45 11.67 3.34 -1.08
C GLU A 45 11.51 4.55 -0.15
N THR A 46 11.94 4.39 1.09
CA THR A 46 11.64 5.31 2.22
C THR A 46 11.99 6.76 1.91
N GLU A 47 13.21 7.01 1.41
CA GLU A 47 13.67 8.40 1.21
C GLU A 47 12.89 9.12 0.11
N ALA A 48 12.63 8.43 -1.00
CA ALA A 48 11.84 8.97 -2.10
C ALA A 48 10.38 9.16 -1.69
N MET A 49 9.81 8.19 -0.98
CA MET A 49 8.45 8.29 -0.45
C MET A 49 8.30 9.43 0.54
N ASP A 50 9.23 9.58 1.48
CA ASP A 50 9.21 10.68 2.45
C ASP A 50 9.33 12.05 1.79
N ARG A 51 10.15 12.15 0.74
CA ARG A 51 10.25 13.37 -0.07
C ARG A 51 8.93 13.66 -0.80
N LEU A 52 8.36 12.63 -1.45
CA LEU A 52 7.08 12.74 -2.16
C LEU A 52 5.97 13.23 -1.23
N LEU A 53 5.82 12.62 -0.07
CA LEU A 53 4.78 12.97 0.89
C LEU A 53 4.97 14.35 1.54
N ARG A 54 6.21 14.86 1.61
CA ARG A 54 6.46 16.26 2.02
C ARG A 54 6.05 17.27 0.95
N LEU A 55 6.26 16.95 -0.30
CA LEU A 55 5.94 17.83 -1.44
C LEU A 55 4.46 17.77 -1.81
N HIS A 56 3.87 16.60 -1.69
CA HIS A 56 2.46 16.31 -1.97
C HIS A 56 1.82 15.62 -0.76
N PRO A 57 1.48 16.38 0.30
CA PRO A 57 0.85 15.81 1.49
C PRO A 57 -0.42 15.05 1.13
N GLN A 58 -0.49 13.77 1.49
CA GLN A 58 -1.65 12.92 1.27
C GLN A 58 -2.47 12.80 2.57
N GLY A 59 -3.79 12.90 2.44
CA GLY A 59 -4.71 12.58 3.51
C GLY A 59 -4.89 11.07 3.69
N HIS A 60 -5.71 10.68 4.66
CA HIS A 60 -6.05 9.28 4.91
C HIS A 60 -6.61 8.60 3.66
N ALA A 61 -6.31 7.30 3.52
CA ALA A 61 -6.97 6.42 2.56
C ALA A 61 -7.42 5.15 3.27
N ALA A 62 -8.58 4.63 2.92
CA ALA A 62 -9.14 3.44 3.55
C ALA A 62 -8.27 2.19 3.30
N ILE A 63 -7.61 2.14 2.14
CA ILE A 63 -6.78 1.03 1.71
C ILE A 63 -5.40 1.56 1.31
N LEU A 64 -4.35 0.88 1.77
CA LEU A 64 -2.97 1.11 1.34
C LEU A 64 -2.35 -0.19 0.85
N LYS A 65 -1.80 -0.22 -0.38
CA LYS A 65 -0.80 -1.24 -0.74
C LYS A 65 0.53 -0.86 -0.08
N ALA A 66 1.07 -1.74 0.75
CA ALA A 66 2.38 -1.55 1.34
C ALA A 66 3.44 -1.30 0.26
N SER A 67 4.27 -0.29 0.45
CA SER A 67 5.38 -0.03 -0.44
C SER A 67 6.35 -1.20 -0.44
N HIS A 68 6.94 -1.47 -1.59
CA HIS A 68 7.97 -2.48 -1.80
C HIS A 68 7.66 -3.82 -1.11
N HIS A 69 6.42 -4.32 -1.31
CA HIS A 69 5.91 -5.59 -0.73
C HIS A 69 5.96 -5.65 0.81
N GLY A 70 6.03 -4.52 1.48
CA GLY A 70 6.25 -4.43 2.92
C GLY A 70 7.70 -4.65 3.34
N ALA A 71 8.67 -4.44 2.45
CA ALA A 71 10.10 -4.45 2.75
C ALA A 71 10.46 -3.41 3.81
N ARG A 72 11.60 -3.63 4.49
CA ARG A 72 12.09 -2.66 5.48
C ARG A 72 12.34 -1.29 4.88
N ASN A 73 12.95 -1.24 3.69
CA ASN A 73 13.22 -0.01 2.96
C ASN A 73 11.99 0.59 2.27
N GLY A 74 10.84 -0.09 2.23
CA GLY A 74 9.53 0.49 1.88
C GLY A 74 9.01 1.46 2.94
N GLY A 75 9.52 1.37 4.17
CA GLY A 75 9.27 2.27 5.28
C GLY A 75 7.90 2.11 5.94
N THR A 76 7.83 2.62 7.16
CA THR A 76 6.59 2.58 7.96
C THR A 76 5.87 3.92 8.03
N ARG A 77 6.57 5.02 7.70
CA ARG A 77 6.02 6.37 7.78
C ARG A 77 4.81 6.58 6.87
N ILE A 78 4.83 5.99 5.67
CA ILE A 78 3.66 6.04 4.78
C ILE A 78 2.43 5.38 5.41
N ILE A 79 2.61 4.27 6.13
CA ILE A 79 1.51 3.57 6.82
C ILE A 79 0.95 4.46 7.93
N GLU A 80 1.82 5.09 8.70
CA GLU A 80 1.43 6.01 9.76
C GLU A 80 0.69 7.24 9.21
N GLN A 81 1.18 7.84 8.12
CA GLN A 81 0.60 9.04 7.53
C GLN A 81 -0.73 8.77 6.84
N ILE A 82 -0.81 7.72 6.02
CA ILE A 82 -2.03 7.34 5.30
C ILE A 82 -3.08 6.77 6.26
N HIS A 83 -2.64 6.13 7.34
CA HIS A 83 -3.48 5.57 8.40
C HIS A 83 -4.63 4.70 7.85
N PRO A 84 -4.33 3.64 7.07
CA PRO A 84 -5.34 2.86 6.38
C PRO A 84 -6.12 1.96 7.36
N GLN A 85 -7.37 1.64 7.00
CA GLN A 85 -8.13 0.57 7.66
C GLN A 85 -7.63 -0.81 7.22
N ILE A 86 -7.19 -0.93 5.95
CA ILE A 86 -6.68 -2.16 5.35
C ILE A 86 -5.30 -1.89 4.76
N LEU A 87 -4.31 -2.66 5.22
CA LEU A 87 -2.98 -2.72 4.61
C LEU A 87 -2.90 -3.98 3.74
N LEU A 88 -2.74 -3.79 2.43
CA LEU A 88 -2.50 -4.89 1.49
C LEU A 88 -1.00 -5.13 1.35
N VAL A 89 -0.58 -6.38 1.58
CA VAL A 89 0.80 -6.82 1.36
C VAL A 89 0.80 -7.85 0.24
N SER A 90 1.35 -7.47 -0.90
CA SER A 90 1.57 -8.34 -2.05
C SER A 90 2.95 -8.97 -1.93
N ALA A 91 3.04 -10.18 -1.41
CA ALA A 91 4.29 -10.93 -1.27
C ALA A 91 4.09 -12.36 -1.76
N GLY A 92 5.14 -12.96 -2.29
CA GLY A 92 5.13 -14.37 -2.68
C GLY A 92 5.16 -15.29 -1.46
N LYS A 93 4.51 -16.46 -1.57
CA LYS A 93 4.68 -17.53 -0.59
C LYS A 93 6.14 -17.98 -0.61
N ASP A 94 6.72 -18.20 0.57
CA ASP A 94 8.12 -18.66 0.72
C ASP A 94 9.15 -17.72 0.04
N ASN A 95 8.85 -16.39 -0.04
CA ASN A 95 9.77 -15.45 -0.63
C ASN A 95 11.07 -15.35 0.18
N SER A 96 12.19 -15.37 -0.52
CA SER A 96 13.54 -15.31 0.09
C SER A 96 13.94 -13.92 0.61
N TYR A 97 13.14 -12.90 0.29
CA TYR A 97 13.41 -11.51 0.71
C TYR A 97 12.98 -11.22 2.14
N GLY A 98 12.19 -12.11 2.76
CA GLY A 98 11.66 -11.91 4.12
C GLY A 98 10.55 -10.85 4.19
N HIS A 99 9.84 -10.62 3.07
CA HIS A 99 8.70 -9.70 3.05
C HIS A 99 7.40 -10.37 3.51
N PRO A 100 6.52 -9.66 4.21
CA PRO A 100 6.72 -8.32 4.79
C PRO A 100 7.65 -8.33 6.00
N HIS A 101 8.44 -7.25 6.15
CA HIS A 101 9.31 -7.06 7.30
C HIS A 101 8.49 -6.89 8.59
N PRO A 102 8.97 -7.38 9.75
CA PRO A 102 8.25 -7.25 11.03
C PRO A 102 7.84 -5.82 11.38
N GLU A 103 8.69 -4.82 11.13
CA GLU A 103 8.38 -3.41 11.41
C GLU A 103 7.12 -2.92 10.65
N THR A 104 6.90 -3.40 9.42
CA THR A 104 5.69 -3.10 8.62
C THR A 104 4.44 -3.64 9.31
N LEU A 105 4.50 -4.88 9.81
CA LEU A 105 3.39 -5.53 10.51
C LEU A 105 3.12 -4.90 11.88
N GLU A 106 4.17 -4.54 12.62
CA GLU A 106 4.07 -3.85 13.91
C GLU A 106 3.43 -2.47 13.76
N MET A 107 3.83 -1.72 12.70
CA MET A 107 3.21 -0.43 12.41
C MET A 107 1.72 -0.59 12.09
N ALA A 108 1.35 -1.52 11.23
CA ALA A 108 -0.05 -1.79 10.92
C ALA A 108 -0.86 -2.14 12.18
N LYS A 109 -0.30 -2.99 13.06
CA LYS A 109 -0.92 -3.33 14.35
C LYS A 109 -1.08 -2.11 15.25
N ARG A 110 -0.06 -1.24 15.33
CA ARG A 110 -0.07 -0.03 16.16
C ARG A 110 -1.20 0.94 15.77
N ILE A 111 -1.47 1.07 14.47
CA ILE A 111 -2.55 1.94 13.98
C ILE A 111 -3.91 1.23 13.90
N GLY A 112 -3.99 -0.06 14.23
CA GLY A 112 -5.24 -0.84 14.17
C GLY A 112 -5.66 -1.26 12.76
N ALA A 113 -4.75 -1.25 11.78
CA ALA A 113 -5.05 -1.68 10.42
C ALA A 113 -5.20 -3.20 10.32
N THR A 114 -6.19 -3.65 9.54
CA THR A 114 -6.31 -5.05 9.13
C THR A 114 -5.29 -5.34 8.04
N VAL A 115 -4.40 -6.31 8.27
CA VAL A 115 -3.40 -6.72 7.28
C VAL A 115 -3.90 -7.89 6.46
N LEU A 116 -3.93 -7.72 5.13
CA LEU A 116 -4.25 -8.79 4.17
C LEU A 116 -3.00 -9.10 3.35
N ARG A 117 -2.56 -10.36 3.39
CA ARG A 117 -1.27 -10.81 2.84
C ARG A 117 -1.49 -11.90 1.79
N THR A 118 -0.93 -11.70 0.58
CA THR A 118 -1.07 -12.71 -0.49
C THR A 118 -0.22 -13.96 -0.25
N ASP A 119 0.89 -13.86 0.48
CA ASP A 119 1.73 -15.00 0.86
C ASP A 119 1.03 -15.99 1.81
N GLN A 120 0.04 -15.52 2.57
CA GLN A 120 -0.75 -16.33 3.50
C GLN A 120 -2.12 -16.72 2.95
N SER A 121 -2.73 -15.83 2.18
CA SER A 121 -4.14 -15.93 1.79
C SER A 121 -4.35 -16.16 0.30
N GLY A 122 -3.29 -16.16 -0.51
CA GLY A 122 -3.41 -16.20 -1.96
C GLY A 122 -4.03 -14.91 -2.52
N THR A 123 -4.93 -15.03 -3.46
CA THR A 123 -5.63 -13.87 -4.02
C THR A 123 -6.56 -13.25 -2.98
N VAL A 124 -6.45 -11.95 -2.82
CA VAL A 124 -7.34 -11.15 -1.97
C VAL A 124 -8.31 -10.38 -2.85
N LEU A 125 -9.61 -10.55 -2.61
CA LEU A 125 -10.68 -9.79 -3.23
C LEU A 125 -11.24 -8.79 -2.21
N LEU A 126 -11.27 -7.50 -2.57
CA LEU A 126 -11.95 -6.47 -1.79
C LEU A 126 -13.31 -6.16 -2.44
N THR A 127 -14.38 -6.28 -1.65
CA THR A 127 -15.74 -5.96 -2.08
C THR A 127 -16.25 -4.77 -1.28
N PHE A 128 -16.80 -3.79 -1.99
CA PHE A 128 -17.42 -2.61 -1.39
C PHE A 128 -18.92 -2.81 -1.26
N THR A 129 -19.44 -2.71 -0.03
CA THR A 129 -20.86 -2.90 0.29
C THR A 129 -21.40 -1.66 0.99
N GLY A 130 -22.72 -1.58 1.19
CA GLY A 130 -23.33 -0.53 2.00
C GLY A 130 -22.90 -0.54 3.48
N GLN A 131 -22.25 -1.63 3.94
CA GLN A 131 -21.73 -1.78 5.31
C GLN A 131 -20.21 -1.54 5.40
N GLY A 132 -19.55 -1.20 4.29
CA GLY A 132 -18.11 -0.94 4.24
C GLY A 132 -17.34 -1.86 3.29
N ILE A 133 -16.07 -2.10 3.63
CA ILE A 133 -15.14 -2.89 2.82
C ILE A 133 -15.01 -4.30 3.41
N ARG A 134 -15.18 -5.32 2.57
CA ARG A 134 -14.97 -6.72 2.95
C ARG A 134 -13.79 -7.30 2.16
N GLY A 135 -12.79 -7.83 2.87
CA GLY A 135 -11.72 -8.64 2.29
C GLY A 135 -12.11 -10.12 2.29
N THR A 136 -11.88 -10.81 1.17
CA THR A 136 -12.08 -12.25 1.04
C THR A 136 -10.86 -12.88 0.37
N SER A 137 -10.37 -13.97 0.93
CA SER A 137 -9.31 -14.78 0.32
C SER A 137 -9.91 -15.73 -0.72
N LEU A 138 -9.31 -15.77 -1.92
CA LEU A 138 -9.72 -16.64 -3.02
C LEU A 138 -8.61 -17.66 -3.33
N GLY A 139 -8.43 -18.64 -2.49
CA GLY A 139 -7.56 -19.78 -2.77
C GLY A 139 -6.29 -19.85 -1.92
N THR A 140 -5.46 -20.85 -2.25
CA THR A 140 -4.18 -21.08 -1.60
C THR A 140 -3.10 -20.19 -2.24
N PRO A 141 -2.13 -19.67 -1.48
CA PRO A 141 -1.02 -18.91 -2.03
C PRO A 141 -0.28 -19.70 -3.12
N VAL A 142 -0.02 -19.07 -4.24
CA VAL A 142 0.81 -19.65 -5.31
C VAL A 142 2.27 -19.51 -4.90
N ARG A 143 3.06 -20.58 -5.11
CA ARG A 143 4.51 -20.62 -4.87
C ARG A 143 5.24 -19.83 -5.93
#